data_8bac0e957b687305668b4fd0e56f94b8
#
_entry.id   8bac0e957b687305668b4fd0e56f94b8
#
_cell.length_a   1.000
_cell.length_b   1.000
_cell.length_c   1.000
_cell.angle_alpha   90.00
_cell.angle_beta   90.00
_cell.angle_gamma   90.00
#
_symmetry.space_group_name_H-M   'P 1'
#
loop_
_entity.id
_entity.type
_entity.pdbx_description
1 polymer ?
#
loop_
_entity_poly.entity_id
_entity_poly.type
_entity_poly.pdbx_seq_one_letter_code
_entity_poly.pdbx_strand_id
1 'polypeptide(L)'
;MKVGDRLEGHFVLGHIDGVATITKIEKKPKEVKIWFKIPKKLTKYVVKKGSLALDGISLTVVDVKKDIASVCLIPHTIKVTNFKSKQIGDKLNIETDVLGKYILK
;
A
#
# COMPACT_ATOMS: atom_id res chain seq x y z
N MET A 1 -13.54 -2.69 -14.13
CA MET A 1 -14.01 -1.67 -13.31
C MET A 1 -13.57 -0.34 -13.79
N LYS A 2 -14.37 0.68 -13.66
CA LYS A 2 -13.96 1.89 -14.15
C LYS A 2 -13.15 2.57 -13.20
N VAL A 3 -12.13 3.12 -13.67
CA VAL A 3 -11.26 3.88 -12.86
C VAL A 3 -12.01 5.06 -12.37
N GLY A 4 -11.86 5.38 -11.16
CA GLY A 4 -12.52 6.52 -10.60
C GLY A 4 -13.86 6.26 -10.00
N ASP A 5 -14.38 5.09 -10.17
CA ASP A 5 -15.59 4.76 -9.51
C ASP A 5 -15.26 4.80 -8.05
N ARG A 6 -16.08 5.33 -7.32
CA ARG A 6 -15.74 5.40 -6.10
C ARG A 6 -16.08 4.53 -5.29
N LEU A 7 -15.54 4.22 -4.56
CA LEU A 7 -15.73 3.24 -3.76
C LEU A 7 -15.13 3.53 -2.50
N GLU A 8 -15.40 2.82 -1.58
CA GLU A 8 -14.79 2.88 -0.43
C GLU A 8 -13.52 2.41 -0.59
N GLY A 9 -12.53 2.61 -0.04
CA GLY A 9 -11.19 2.22 -0.25
C GLY A 9 -10.58 3.04 -1.31
N HIS A 10 -11.32 3.77 -2.04
CA HIS A 10 -10.85 4.64 -3.02
C HIS A 10 -9.88 4.07 -3.97
N PHE A 11 -10.29 3.86 -5.16
CA PHE A 11 -9.38 3.49 -6.21
C PHE A 11 -8.64 4.71 -6.66
N VAL A 12 -7.36 4.58 -6.90
CA VAL A 12 -6.56 5.66 -7.37
C VAL A 12 -6.43 5.58 -8.84
N LEU A 13 -6.40 6.73 -9.55
CA LEU A 13 -6.19 6.77 -10.95
C LEU A 13 -4.77 6.65 -11.17
N GLY A 14 -4.30 5.55 -11.32
CA GLY A 14 -3.09 5.35 -11.24
C GLY A 14 -2.05 5.53 -12.07
N HIS A 15 -0.93 5.72 -11.58
CA HIS A 15 0.29 5.78 -12.21
C HIS A 15 1.16 4.97 -11.33
N ILE A 16 1.38 3.78 -11.68
CA ILE A 16 2.21 2.90 -10.86
C ILE A 16 3.63 3.41 -10.83
N ASP A 17 4.12 3.68 -9.65
CA ASP A 17 5.47 4.22 -9.46
C ASP A 17 6.52 3.13 -9.34
N GLY A 18 6.12 1.95 -8.96
CA GLY A 18 7.07 0.85 -8.79
C GLY A 18 6.39 -0.40 -8.27
N VAL A 19 7.21 -1.34 -7.84
CA VAL A 19 6.74 -2.63 -7.33
C VAL A 19 7.34 -2.84 -5.94
N ALA A 20 6.48 -3.14 -4.99
CA ALA A 20 6.91 -3.49 -3.64
C ALA A 20 6.85 -5.00 -3.48
N THR A 21 7.61 -5.53 -2.54
CA THR A 21 7.64 -6.96 -2.26
C THR A 21 7.23 -7.20 -0.82
N ILE A 22 6.27 -8.06 -0.59
CA ILE A 22 5.82 -8.38 0.76
C ILE A 22 6.93 -9.11 1.49
N THR A 23 7.32 -8.61 2.67
CA THR A 23 8.37 -9.21 3.46
C THR A 23 7.85 -9.89 4.72
N LYS A 24 6.67 -9.50 5.21
CA LYS A 24 6.12 -10.08 6.42
C LYS A 24 4.62 -9.88 6.46
N ILE A 25 3.89 -10.84 7.00
CA ILE A 25 2.46 -10.74 7.18
C ILE A 25 2.15 -11.20 8.60
N GLU A 26 1.40 -10.38 9.33
CA GLU A 26 1.01 -10.72 10.68
C GLU A 26 -0.50 -10.67 10.77
N LYS A 27 -1.12 -11.80 10.98
CA LYS A 27 -2.58 -11.89 11.07
C LYS A 27 -3.03 -11.76 12.50
N LYS A 28 -3.98 -10.88 12.73
CA LYS A 28 -4.58 -10.66 14.04
C LYS A 28 -6.08 -10.79 13.92
N PRO A 29 -6.82 -10.93 15.02
CA PRO A 29 -8.27 -11.11 14.94
C PRO A 29 -9.02 -10.01 14.19
N LYS A 30 -8.57 -8.77 14.32
CA LYS A 30 -9.27 -7.65 13.72
C LYS A 30 -8.54 -6.95 12.60
N GLU A 31 -7.36 -7.40 12.27
CA GLU A 31 -6.58 -6.76 11.21
C GLU A 31 -5.46 -7.67 10.75
N VAL A 32 -4.93 -7.37 9.58
CA VAL A 32 -3.74 -8.03 9.10
C VAL A 32 -2.73 -6.94 8.80
N LYS A 33 -1.56 -7.05 9.37
CA LYS A 33 -0.50 -6.09 9.13
C LYS A 33 0.45 -6.69 8.11
N ILE A 34 0.78 -5.89 7.10
CA ILE A 34 1.65 -6.33 6.01
C ILE A 34 2.83 -5.39 5.94
N TRP A 35 4.03 -5.97 5.89
CA TRP A 35 5.27 -5.21 5.67
C TRP A 35 5.72 -5.48 4.26
N PHE A 36 6.25 -4.47 3.61
CA PHE A 36 6.71 -4.61 2.23
C PHE A 36 7.94 -3.74 2.00
N LYS A 37 8.81 -4.24 1.12
CA LYS A 37 10.00 -3.53 0.74
C LYS A 37 9.69 -2.60 -0.41
N ILE A 38 10.12 -1.35 -0.29
CA ILE A 38 9.84 -0.30 -1.26
C ILE A 38 11.06 -0.08 -2.14
N PRO A 39 10.90 0.18 -3.44
CA PRO A 39 12.02 0.57 -4.26
C PRO A 39 12.70 1.80 -3.67
N LYS A 40 14.03 1.80 -3.70
CA LYS A 40 14.79 2.85 -3.08
C LYS A 40 14.40 4.24 -3.56
N LYS A 41 14.10 4.38 -4.83
CA LYS A 41 13.73 5.67 -5.40
C LYS A 41 12.41 6.22 -4.85
N LEU A 42 11.60 5.39 -4.23
CA LEU A 42 10.32 5.83 -3.70
C LEU A 42 10.31 6.06 -2.20
N THR A 43 11.37 5.70 -1.50
CA THR A 43 11.38 5.78 -0.04
C THR A 43 11.12 7.19 0.49
N LYS A 44 11.57 8.20 -0.23
CA LYS A 44 11.37 9.58 0.21
C LYS A 44 9.91 10.03 0.15
N TYR A 45 9.07 9.31 -0.57
CA TYR A 45 7.66 9.67 -0.68
C TYR A 45 6.78 8.88 0.28
N VAL A 46 7.34 7.90 0.98
CA VAL A 46 6.56 7.04 1.87
C VAL A 46 6.85 7.45 3.30
N VAL A 47 5.87 8.02 3.96
CA VAL A 47 6.05 8.53 5.31
C VAL A 47 5.01 7.95 6.25
N LYS A 48 5.37 7.83 7.53
CA LYS A 48 4.46 7.35 8.55
C LYS A 48 3.22 8.22 8.58
N LYS A 49 2.07 7.59 8.66
CA LYS A 49 0.75 8.23 8.64
C LYS A 49 0.36 8.84 7.30
N GLY A 50 1.23 8.75 6.31
CA GLY A 50 0.88 9.18 4.96
C GLY A 50 0.11 8.10 4.24
N SER A 51 -0.28 8.38 3.01
CA SER A 51 -1.05 7.45 2.19
C SER A 51 -0.23 6.91 1.05
N LEU A 52 -0.54 5.70 0.63
CA LEU A 52 -0.02 5.16 -0.61
C LEU A 52 -1.04 4.17 -1.13
N ALA A 53 -0.88 3.74 -2.35
CA ALA A 53 -1.77 2.72 -2.90
C ALA A 53 -0.98 1.46 -3.21
N LEU A 54 -1.54 0.33 -2.83
CA LEU A 54 -0.97 -0.98 -3.15
C LEU A 54 -2.01 -1.70 -3.98
N ASP A 55 -1.65 -2.08 -5.19
CA ASP A 55 -2.55 -2.72 -6.15
C ASP A 55 -3.85 -1.94 -6.29
N GLY A 56 -3.73 -0.60 -6.30
CA GLY A 56 -4.88 0.26 -6.52
C GLY A 56 -5.71 0.61 -5.30
N ILE A 57 -5.34 0.09 -4.13
CA ILE A 57 -6.10 0.37 -2.90
C ILE A 57 -5.32 1.36 -2.04
N SER A 58 -5.96 2.46 -1.70
CA SER A 58 -5.32 3.50 -0.88
C SER A 58 -5.26 3.04 0.58
N LEU A 59 -4.09 3.12 1.17
CA LEU A 59 -3.86 2.65 2.53
C LEU A 59 -2.99 3.65 3.28
N THR A 60 -3.16 3.66 4.59
CA THR A 60 -2.35 4.53 5.45
C THR A 60 -1.12 3.77 5.93
N VAL A 61 0.02 4.41 5.84
CA VAL A 61 1.27 3.82 6.29
C VAL A 61 1.34 3.85 7.80
N VAL A 62 1.54 2.70 8.41
CA VAL A 62 1.65 2.58 9.86
C VAL A 62 3.07 2.91 10.32
N ASP A 63 4.05 2.27 9.73
CA ASP A 63 5.45 2.49 10.07
C ASP A 63 6.32 2.46 8.84
N VAL A 64 7.44 3.16 8.91
CA VAL A 64 8.45 3.13 7.86
C VAL A 64 9.80 3.03 8.54
N LYS A 65 10.62 2.09 8.10
CA LYS A 65 11.97 1.96 8.61
C LYS A 65 12.85 1.62 7.41
N LYS A 66 13.68 2.56 7.01
CA LYS A 66 14.51 2.43 5.81
C LYS A 66 13.62 2.19 4.60
N ASP A 67 13.75 1.09 3.91
CA ASP A 67 12.97 0.79 2.74
C ASP A 67 11.84 -0.22 3.01
N ILE A 68 11.51 -0.43 4.28
CA ILE A 68 10.41 -1.31 4.66
C ILE A 68 9.29 -0.46 5.25
N ALA A 69 8.09 -0.61 4.73
CA ALA A 69 6.93 0.08 5.26
C ALA A 69 5.87 -0.94 5.63
N SER A 70 4.90 -0.53 6.43
CA SER A 70 3.81 -1.41 6.81
C SER A 70 2.47 -0.71 6.73
N VAL A 71 1.43 -1.50 6.46
CA VAL A 71 0.05 -1.04 6.45
C VAL A 71 -0.80 -2.08 7.17
N CYS A 72 -1.96 -1.67 7.66
CA CYS A 72 -2.91 -2.59 8.26
C CYS A 72 -4.15 -2.67 7.40
N LEU A 73 -4.67 -3.88 7.24
CA LEU A 73 -5.87 -4.13 6.47
C LEU A 73 -6.92 -4.74 7.37
N ILE A 74 -8.15 -4.26 7.27
CA ILE A 74 -9.24 -4.86 8.04
C ILE A 74 -9.75 -6.08 7.27
N PRO A 75 -10.39 -7.04 7.95
CA PRO A 75 -10.84 -8.26 7.29
C PRO A 75 -11.75 -8.02 6.08
N HIS A 76 -12.60 -7.00 6.13
CA HIS A 76 -13.47 -6.71 5.01
C HIS A 76 -12.65 -6.36 3.76
N THR A 77 -11.64 -5.52 3.90
CA THR A 77 -10.78 -5.16 2.79
C THR A 77 -10.08 -6.38 2.21
N ILE A 78 -9.64 -7.28 3.07
CA ILE A 78 -8.97 -8.48 2.61
C ILE A 78 -9.93 -9.36 1.81
N LYS A 79 -11.19 -9.44 2.23
CA LYS A 79 -12.16 -10.27 1.54
C LYS A 79 -12.53 -9.75 0.15
N VAL A 80 -12.58 -8.44 -0.01
CA VAL A 80 -13.04 -7.86 -1.27
C VAL A 80 -11.90 -7.48 -2.22
N THR A 81 -10.66 -7.75 -1.84
CA THR A 81 -9.51 -7.44 -2.67
C THR A 81 -8.74 -8.74 -2.90
N ASN A 82 -7.65 -8.66 -3.66
CA ASN A 82 -6.85 -9.84 -3.87
C ASN A 82 -5.80 -10.06 -2.78
N PHE A 83 -5.86 -9.29 -1.70
CA PHE A 83 -4.86 -9.44 -0.63
C PHE A 83 -4.97 -10.76 0.11
N LYS A 84 -6.13 -11.39 0.13
CA LYS A 84 -6.25 -12.62 0.88
C LYS A 84 -5.40 -13.75 0.32
N SER A 85 -5.03 -13.68 -0.95
CA SER A 85 -4.19 -14.71 -1.54
C SER A 85 -2.73 -14.31 -1.59
N LYS A 86 -2.38 -13.14 -1.09
CA LYS A 86 -0.99 -12.68 -1.13
C LYS A 86 -0.17 -13.35 -0.05
N GLN A 87 1.08 -13.60 -0.36
CA GLN A 87 2.02 -14.25 0.55
C GLN A 87 3.34 -13.51 0.57
N ILE A 88 4.17 -13.84 1.52
CA ILE A 88 5.51 -13.27 1.59
C ILE A 88 6.23 -13.57 0.28
N GLY A 89 6.85 -12.56 -0.28
CA GLY A 89 7.54 -12.66 -1.57
C GLY A 89 6.71 -12.18 -2.74
N ASP A 90 5.39 -12.03 -2.55
CA ASP A 90 4.54 -11.55 -3.63
C ASP A 90 4.78 -10.08 -3.89
N LYS A 91 4.49 -9.65 -5.11
CA LYS A 91 4.69 -8.28 -5.53
C LYS A 91 3.40 -7.50 -5.49
N LEU A 92 3.52 -6.22 -5.19
CA LEU A 92 2.40 -5.30 -5.17
C LEU A 92 2.78 -4.07 -5.98
N ASN A 93 1.87 -3.59 -6.79
CA ASN A 93 2.10 -2.33 -7.49
C ASN A 93 1.95 -1.21 -6.48
N ILE A 94 2.89 -0.29 -6.44
CA ILE A 94 2.85 0.79 -5.47
C ILE A 94 2.75 2.14 -6.17
N GLU A 95 1.87 2.99 -5.62
CA GLU A 95 1.74 4.37 -6.06
C GLU A 95 1.87 5.23 -4.83
N THR A 96 2.73 6.22 -4.88
CA THR A 96 2.90 7.12 -3.76
C THR A 96 1.92 8.27 -3.86
N ASP A 97 1.68 8.92 -2.73
CA ASP A 97 0.71 10.00 -2.67
C ASP A 97 1.13 11.16 -3.57
N VAL A 98 0.26 11.54 -4.47
CA VAL A 98 0.52 12.63 -5.39
C VAL A 98 0.80 13.93 -4.66
N LEU A 99 0.07 14.20 -3.59
CA LEU A 99 0.29 15.41 -2.83
C LEU A 99 1.66 15.41 -2.17
N GLY A 100 2.09 14.24 -1.71
CA GLY A 100 3.41 14.12 -1.14
C GLY A 100 4.49 14.43 -2.15
N LYS A 101 4.29 14.01 -3.39
CA LYS A 101 5.26 14.29 -4.44
C LYS A 101 5.34 15.79 -4.72
N TYR A 102 4.22 16.46 -4.74
CA TYR A 102 4.23 17.90 -4.96
C TYR A 102 4.92 18.63 -3.81
N ILE A 103 4.66 18.22 -2.61
CA ILE A 103 5.25 18.85 -1.45
C ILE A 103 6.77 18.68 -1.44
N LEU A 104 7.24 17.55 -1.88
CA LEU A 104 8.66 17.25 -1.83
C LEU A 104 9.46 17.76 -3.02
N LYS A 105 8.80 18.36 -3.96
CA LYS A 105 9.52 18.87 -5.12
C LYS A 105 10.38 20.06 -4.82
#